data_d2be27972692ea92bfbfea639c45e077
#
_entry.id   d2be27972692ea92bfbfea639c45e077
#
_cell.length_a   1.000
_cell.length_b   1.000
_cell.length_c   1.000
_cell.angle_alpha   90.00
_cell.angle_beta   90.00
_cell.angle_gamma   90.00
#
_symmetry.space_group_name_H-M   'P 1'
#
loop_
_entity.id
_entity.type
_entity.pdbx_description
1 polymer ?
#
loop_
_entity_poly.entity_id
_entity_poly.type
_entity_poly.pdbx_seq_one_letter_code
_entity_poly.pdbx_strand_id
1 'polypeptide(L)'
;GINDAPALAAADLGVAMGARGATASSEAADVVLIVDRLVRLAAGVVIAKRARRIARESVLVGLGLAAVGMSAAAFGLLTPVGGALAQEVIDVLAIGMALRALRAPRSLRHTGTVPDSWSRQLDEGHGPLRLVLEDLRSVALALDTADEGVALASLREVAARISDEVVPHEREDEARVYPDVAERLGGTDPLAPMSRTHQEIFHLASLLDRLVDDAELDGFGDEDRSEARRILYALDAILRLHFAQEEELLASLAIEGPSQT
;
A
#
# COMPACT_ATOMS: atom_id res chain seq x y z
N GLY A 1 -0.77 -17.48 -13.23
CA GLY A 1 -0.37 -18.62 -12.40
C GLY A 1 1.12 -18.95 -12.55
N ILE A 2 1.66 -19.85 -11.74
CA ILE A 2 3.09 -20.22 -11.77
C ILE A 2 3.54 -20.68 -13.18
N ASN A 3 2.64 -21.30 -13.93
CA ASN A 3 2.91 -21.80 -15.28
C ASN A 3 3.03 -20.67 -16.33
N ASP A 4 2.63 -19.46 -15.99
CA ASP A 4 2.62 -18.32 -16.92
C ASP A 4 3.94 -17.53 -16.89
N ALA A 5 4.80 -17.77 -15.89
CA ALA A 5 6.05 -17.05 -15.71
C ALA A 5 6.97 -17.09 -16.95
N PRO A 6 7.17 -18.22 -17.66
CA PRO A 6 7.96 -18.23 -18.87
C PRO A 6 7.35 -17.41 -20.02
N ALA A 7 6.02 -17.39 -20.12
CA ALA A 7 5.32 -16.61 -21.14
C ALA A 7 5.40 -15.10 -20.85
N LEU A 8 5.30 -14.72 -19.57
CA LEU A 8 5.47 -13.32 -19.13
C LEU A 8 6.87 -12.81 -19.40
N ALA A 9 7.90 -13.62 -19.09
CA ALA A 9 9.30 -13.28 -19.35
C ALA A 9 9.66 -13.21 -20.84
N ALA A 10 8.94 -13.93 -21.69
CA ALA A 10 9.15 -13.94 -23.14
C ALA A 10 8.35 -12.86 -23.88
N ALA A 11 7.41 -12.21 -23.23
CA ALA A 11 6.61 -11.14 -23.82
C ALA A 11 7.41 -9.83 -23.94
N ASP A 12 7.09 -8.99 -24.93
CA ASP A 12 7.64 -7.62 -25.03
C ASP A 12 7.24 -6.76 -23.82
N LEU A 13 6.13 -7.08 -23.18
CA LEU A 13 5.66 -6.50 -21.94
C LEU A 13 4.80 -7.53 -21.21
N GLY A 14 5.35 -8.15 -20.18
CA GLY A 14 4.63 -9.08 -19.32
C GLY A 14 3.79 -8.35 -18.28
N VAL A 15 2.49 -8.66 -18.19
CA VAL A 15 1.59 -8.08 -17.19
C VAL A 15 1.01 -9.19 -16.34
N ALA A 16 1.33 -9.19 -15.04
CA ALA A 16 0.75 -10.12 -14.08
C ALA A 16 -0.35 -9.44 -13.26
N MET A 17 -1.34 -10.23 -12.85
CA MET A 17 -2.37 -9.83 -11.90
C MET A 17 -2.04 -10.44 -10.54
N GLY A 18 -1.66 -9.60 -9.57
CA GLY A 18 -0.93 -10.00 -8.37
C GLY A 18 -1.75 -10.31 -7.13
N ALA A 19 -3.05 -10.12 -7.13
CA ALA A 19 -3.87 -10.26 -5.91
C ALA A 19 -3.94 -11.70 -5.34
N ARG A 20 -3.40 -12.73 -6.02
CA ARG A 20 -3.51 -14.13 -5.59
C ARG A 20 -2.18 -14.91 -5.58
N GLY A 21 -1.09 -14.27 -5.21
CA GLY A 21 0.05 -14.99 -4.63
C GLY A 21 0.86 -15.91 -5.54
N ALA A 22 0.95 -15.63 -6.84
CA ALA A 22 1.93 -16.31 -7.68
C ALA A 22 3.21 -15.45 -7.74
N THR A 23 4.06 -15.57 -6.73
CA THR A 23 5.36 -14.87 -6.65
C THR A 23 6.17 -15.03 -7.92
N ALA A 24 6.24 -16.23 -8.50
CA ALA A 24 6.96 -16.50 -9.75
C ALA A 24 6.42 -15.69 -10.95
N SER A 25 5.11 -15.51 -11.07
CA SER A 25 4.52 -14.70 -12.15
C SER A 25 4.74 -13.21 -11.94
N SER A 26 4.71 -12.75 -10.68
CA SER A 26 4.99 -11.35 -10.34
C SER A 26 6.46 -10.99 -10.56
N GLU A 27 7.37 -11.90 -10.27
CA GLU A 27 8.82 -11.72 -10.51
C GLU A 27 9.19 -11.76 -11.99
N ALA A 28 8.43 -12.50 -12.81
CA ALA A 28 8.66 -12.61 -14.26
C ALA A 28 7.98 -11.50 -15.08
N ALA A 29 7.12 -10.70 -14.48
CA ALA A 29 6.34 -9.66 -15.16
C ALA A 29 7.00 -8.29 -15.05
N ASP A 30 6.91 -7.48 -16.13
CA ASP A 30 7.35 -6.09 -16.13
C ASP A 30 6.37 -5.17 -15.39
N VAL A 31 5.09 -5.55 -15.35
CA VAL A 31 4.02 -4.81 -14.68
C VAL A 31 3.20 -5.76 -13.82
N VAL A 32 2.99 -5.42 -12.57
CA VAL A 32 2.12 -6.16 -11.66
C VAL A 32 0.91 -5.30 -11.31
N LEU A 33 -0.28 -5.81 -11.63
CA LEU A 33 -1.54 -5.21 -11.19
C LEU A 33 -1.84 -5.73 -9.79
N ILE A 34 -1.77 -4.87 -8.79
CA ILE A 34 -2.04 -5.20 -7.37
C ILE A 34 -3.51 -5.58 -7.19
N VAL A 35 -4.41 -5.01 -7.99
CA VAL A 35 -5.85 -5.27 -7.96
C VAL A 35 -6.25 -6.07 -9.20
N ASP A 36 -7.04 -7.14 -9.03
CA ASP A 36 -7.54 -8.04 -10.09
C ASP A 36 -8.56 -7.34 -11.02
N ARG A 37 -8.13 -6.25 -11.69
CA ARG A 37 -9.00 -5.46 -12.57
C ARG A 37 -8.25 -5.05 -13.84
N LEU A 38 -8.67 -5.63 -14.97
CA LEU A 38 -8.14 -5.30 -16.31
C LEU A 38 -8.29 -3.81 -16.68
N VAL A 39 -9.27 -3.11 -16.11
CA VAL A 39 -9.46 -1.67 -16.30
C VAL A 39 -8.24 -0.86 -15.86
N ARG A 40 -7.52 -1.31 -14.83
CA ARG A 40 -6.28 -0.68 -14.36
C ARG A 40 -5.14 -0.79 -15.37
N LEU A 41 -5.15 -1.82 -16.21
CA LEU A 41 -4.19 -1.94 -17.31
C LEU A 41 -4.37 -0.78 -18.32
N ALA A 42 -5.61 -0.42 -18.64
CA ALA A 42 -5.89 0.71 -19.53
C ALA A 42 -5.36 2.04 -18.92
N ALA A 43 -5.55 2.24 -17.62
CA ALA A 43 -4.99 3.38 -16.90
C ALA A 43 -3.45 3.39 -16.94
N GLY A 44 -2.81 2.24 -16.67
CA GLY A 44 -1.35 2.06 -16.77
C GLY A 44 -0.82 2.41 -18.16
N VAL A 45 -1.49 1.98 -19.25
CA VAL A 45 -1.12 2.30 -20.63
C VAL A 45 -1.22 3.81 -20.91
N VAL A 46 -2.25 4.48 -20.38
CA VAL A 46 -2.40 5.95 -20.53
C VAL A 46 -1.26 6.68 -19.82
N ILE A 47 -0.91 6.27 -18.60
CA ILE A 47 0.19 6.84 -17.84
C ILE A 47 1.53 6.62 -18.56
N ALA A 48 1.81 5.40 -19.00
CA ALA A 48 3.05 5.06 -19.71
C ALA A 48 3.21 5.83 -21.02
N LYS A 49 2.16 5.91 -21.82
CA LYS A 49 2.17 6.71 -23.08
C LYS A 49 2.42 8.19 -22.81
N ARG A 50 1.80 8.73 -21.76
CA ARG A 50 2.02 10.14 -21.38
C ARG A 50 3.45 10.37 -20.88
N ALA A 51 3.96 9.52 -19.99
CA ALA A 51 5.32 9.62 -19.48
C ALA A 51 6.35 9.57 -20.61
N ARG A 52 6.20 8.61 -21.52
CA ARG A 52 7.04 8.49 -22.73
C ARG A 52 6.98 9.74 -23.61
N ARG A 53 5.79 10.31 -23.80
CA ARG A 53 5.61 11.55 -24.58
C ARG A 53 6.34 12.71 -23.91
N ILE A 54 6.16 12.91 -22.61
CA ILE A 54 6.83 14.00 -21.85
C ILE A 54 8.35 13.82 -21.89
N ALA A 55 8.85 12.61 -21.66
CA ALA A 55 10.27 12.32 -21.74
C ALA A 55 10.84 12.66 -23.12
N ARG A 56 10.17 12.23 -24.20
CA ARG A 56 10.57 12.55 -25.57
C ARG A 56 10.56 14.05 -25.85
N GLU A 57 9.52 14.76 -25.42
CA GLU A 57 9.44 16.22 -25.57
C GLU A 57 10.58 16.91 -24.83
N SER A 58 10.88 16.53 -23.59
CA SER A 58 11.96 17.10 -22.77
C SER A 58 13.34 16.89 -23.42
N VAL A 59 13.60 15.67 -23.89
CA VAL A 59 14.86 15.34 -24.58
C VAL A 59 14.99 16.13 -25.89
N LEU A 60 13.95 16.18 -26.70
CA LEU A 60 14.01 16.90 -27.99
C LEU A 60 14.20 18.41 -27.80
N VAL A 61 13.55 19.01 -26.80
CA VAL A 61 13.72 20.43 -26.49
C VAL A 61 15.14 20.69 -25.95
N GLY A 62 15.62 19.87 -25.02
CA GLY A 62 16.98 19.99 -24.48
C GLY A 62 18.04 19.87 -25.56
N LEU A 63 17.97 18.85 -26.42
CA LEU A 63 18.88 18.65 -27.53
C LEU A 63 18.80 19.80 -28.56
N GLY A 64 17.60 20.27 -28.86
CA GLY A 64 17.40 21.38 -29.78
C GLY A 64 18.04 22.68 -29.27
N LEU A 65 17.82 23.02 -28.01
CA LEU A 65 18.45 24.20 -27.37
C LEU A 65 19.97 24.06 -27.27
N ALA A 66 20.48 22.88 -26.93
CA ALA A 66 21.92 22.62 -26.89
C ALA A 66 22.55 22.76 -28.29
N ALA A 67 21.89 22.26 -29.34
CA ALA A 67 22.35 22.41 -30.71
C ALA A 67 22.40 23.89 -31.16
N VAL A 68 21.40 24.68 -30.79
CA VAL A 68 21.40 26.14 -31.03
C VAL A 68 22.55 26.81 -30.27
N GLY A 69 22.75 26.48 -29.00
CA GLY A 69 23.87 27.01 -28.18
C GLY A 69 25.24 26.65 -28.76
N MET A 70 25.44 25.40 -29.20
CA MET A 70 26.69 24.96 -29.85
C MET A 70 26.92 25.70 -31.16
N SER A 71 25.89 25.91 -31.97
CA SER A 71 26.00 26.67 -33.19
C SER A 71 26.39 28.12 -32.94
N ALA A 72 25.76 28.78 -31.97
CA ALA A 72 26.11 30.14 -31.55
C ALA A 72 27.55 30.25 -31.06
N ALA A 73 28.02 29.26 -30.30
CA ALA A 73 29.43 29.20 -29.84
C ALA A 73 30.40 29.02 -31.02
N ALA A 74 30.05 28.15 -31.99
CA ALA A 74 30.89 27.94 -33.20
C ALA A 74 31.06 29.21 -34.03
N PHE A 75 30.03 30.07 -34.05
CA PHE A 75 30.13 31.39 -34.72
C PHE A 75 30.74 32.50 -33.83
N GLY A 76 31.26 32.15 -32.66
CA GLY A 76 31.90 33.10 -31.75
C GLY A 76 30.94 34.05 -31.01
N LEU A 77 29.63 33.75 -31.03
CA LEU A 77 28.60 34.58 -30.40
C LEU A 77 28.47 34.30 -28.87
N LEU A 78 29.06 33.21 -28.38
CA LEU A 78 29.05 32.82 -26.98
C LEU A 78 30.47 32.71 -26.44
N THR A 79 30.74 33.35 -25.30
CA THR A 79 31.98 33.13 -24.54
C THR A 79 31.89 31.77 -23.81
N PRO A 80 33.02 31.14 -23.43
CA PRO A 80 32.99 29.85 -22.70
C PRO A 80 32.14 29.89 -21.42
N VAL A 81 32.26 30.99 -20.65
CA VAL A 81 31.45 31.18 -19.43
C VAL A 81 29.97 31.35 -19.76
N GLY A 82 29.65 32.14 -20.80
CA GLY A 82 28.27 32.33 -21.27
C GLY A 82 27.65 31.02 -21.75
N GLY A 83 28.41 30.16 -22.43
CA GLY A 83 28.01 28.84 -22.88
C GLY A 83 27.71 27.91 -21.70
N ALA A 84 28.54 27.90 -20.67
CA ALA A 84 28.32 27.12 -19.46
C ALA A 84 27.02 27.52 -18.73
N LEU A 85 26.81 28.84 -18.55
CA LEU A 85 25.58 29.34 -17.93
C LEU A 85 24.33 29.02 -18.77
N ALA A 86 24.43 29.12 -20.09
CA ALA A 86 23.32 28.75 -20.97
C ALA A 86 22.97 27.27 -20.87
N GLN A 87 23.98 26.40 -20.75
CA GLN A 87 23.77 24.97 -20.55
C GLN A 87 23.01 24.66 -19.25
N GLU A 88 23.41 25.29 -18.14
CA GLU A 88 22.69 25.14 -16.86
C GLU A 88 21.21 25.53 -16.96
N VAL A 89 20.91 26.62 -17.68
CA VAL A 89 19.50 27.02 -17.91
C VAL A 89 18.76 25.99 -18.74
N ILE A 90 19.38 25.42 -19.77
CA ILE A 90 18.79 24.38 -20.63
C ILE A 90 18.48 23.14 -19.78
N ASP A 91 19.39 22.73 -18.91
CA ASP A 91 19.21 21.55 -18.06
C ASP A 91 18.09 21.75 -17.06
N VAL A 92 18.01 22.91 -16.40
CA VAL A 92 16.89 23.25 -15.50
C VAL A 92 15.55 23.25 -16.23
N LEU A 93 15.48 23.79 -17.45
CA LEU A 93 14.27 23.78 -18.27
C LEU A 93 13.88 22.37 -18.67
N ALA A 94 14.82 21.53 -19.10
CA ALA A 94 14.56 20.13 -19.47
C ALA A 94 14.06 19.31 -18.27
N ILE A 95 14.67 19.49 -17.09
CA ILE A 95 14.20 18.86 -15.85
C ILE A 95 12.81 19.36 -15.47
N GLY A 96 12.57 20.67 -15.50
CA GLY A 96 11.25 21.25 -15.23
C GLY A 96 10.16 20.73 -16.16
N MET A 97 10.48 20.49 -17.43
CA MET A 97 9.59 19.85 -18.37
C MET A 97 9.33 18.38 -18.04
N ALA A 98 10.37 17.64 -17.64
CA ALA A 98 10.24 16.24 -17.25
C ALA A 98 9.39 16.05 -15.98
N LEU A 99 9.49 16.97 -15.01
CA LEU A 99 8.69 16.95 -13.78
C LEU A 99 7.17 17.02 -14.02
N ARG A 100 6.72 17.43 -15.21
CA ARG A 100 5.30 17.34 -15.60
C ARG A 100 4.79 15.90 -15.62
N ALA A 101 5.67 14.91 -15.70
CA ALA A 101 5.30 13.50 -15.64
C ALA A 101 4.75 13.10 -14.26
N LEU A 102 5.17 13.77 -13.20
CA LEU A 102 4.69 13.52 -11.82
C LEU A 102 3.23 13.94 -11.61
N ARG A 103 2.68 14.80 -12.48
CA ARG A 103 1.27 15.19 -12.37
C ARG A 103 0.37 14.12 -12.98
N ALA A 104 -0.64 13.67 -12.23
CA ALA A 104 -1.62 12.71 -12.72
C ALA A 104 -2.32 13.20 -14.01
N PRO A 105 -2.56 12.31 -14.99
CA PRO A 105 -3.35 12.64 -16.19
C PRO A 105 -4.76 13.08 -15.80
N ARG A 106 -5.27 14.16 -16.40
CA ARG A 106 -6.65 14.64 -16.15
C ARG A 106 -7.71 13.57 -16.42
N SER A 107 -7.47 12.68 -17.36
CA SER A 107 -8.37 11.57 -17.71
C SER A 107 -8.43 10.45 -16.63
N LEU A 108 -7.52 10.44 -15.69
CA LEU A 108 -7.46 9.48 -14.58
C LEU A 108 -7.78 10.14 -13.24
N ARG A 109 -8.05 11.46 -13.24
CA ARG A 109 -8.55 12.11 -12.04
C ARG A 109 -9.97 11.62 -11.81
N HIS A 110 -10.14 10.75 -10.83
CA HIS A 110 -11.45 10.36 -10.35
C HIS A 110 -12.15 11.62 -9.83
N THR A 111 -13.42 11.77 -10.19
CA THR A 111 -14.25 12.91 -9.75
C THR A 111 -14.64 12.80 -8.27
N GLY A 112 -14.32 11.69 -7.61
CA GLY A 112 -14.53 11.47 -6.20
C GLY A 112 -13.24 11.73 -5.42
N THR A 113 -13.24 12.72 -4.56
CA THR A 113 -12.23 12.92 -3.54
C THR A 113 -12.67 12.22 -2.28
N VAL A 114 -11.77 11.43 -1.69
CA VAL A 114 -11.97 10.97 -0.32
C VAL A 114 -11.71 12.20 0.57
N PRO A 115 -12.64 12.58 1.46
CA PRO A 115 -12.43 13.73 2.33
C PRO A 115 -11.20 13.53 3.22
N ASP A 116 -10.42 14.59 3.48
CA ASP A 116 -9.29 14.56 4.43
C ASP A 116 -9.70 14.11 5.85
N SER A 117 -11.00 14.22 6.16
CA SER A 117 -11.56 13.70 7.40
C SER A 117 -11.41 12.17 7.54
N TRP A 118 -11.37 11.44 6.45
CA TRP A 118 -11.25 9.97 6.47
C TRP A 118 -9.85 9.50 6.86
N SER A 119 -8.81 10.13 6.30
CA SER A 119 -7.44 9.84 6.70
C SER A 119 -7.22 10.14 8.18
N ARG A 120 -7.86 11.19 8.71
CA ARG A 120 -7.83 11.51 10.13
C ARG A 120 -8.64 10.53 10.97
N GLN A 121 -9.82 10.14 10.52
CA GLN A 121 -10.68 9.18 11.22
C GLN A 121 -10.02 7.81 11.35
N LEU A 122 -9.27 7.38 10.33
CA LEU A 122 -8.47 6.16 10.36
C LEU A 122 -7.29 6.26 11.32
N ASP A 123 -6.52 7.35 11.25
CA ASP A 123 -5.38 7.55 12.15
C ASP A 123 -5.83 7.65 13.62
N GLU A 124 -6.98 8.30 13.86
CA GLU A 124 -7.64 8.34 15.18
C GLU A 124 -8.18 6.96 15.60
N GLY A 125 -8.70 6.15 14.67
CA GLY A 125 -9.18 4.78 14.92
C GLY A 125 -8.04 3.80 15.20
N HIS A 126 -6.96 3.86 14.43
CA HIS A 126 -5.81 2.95 14.59
C HIS A 126 -4.91 3.30 15.78
N GLY A 127 -4.93 4.55 16.27
CA GLY A 127 -4.11 4.98 17.40
C GLY A 127 -4.24 4.07 18.63
N PRO A 128 -5.45 3.85 19.17
CA PRO A 128 -5.69 2.93 20.28
C PRO A 128 -5.33 1.47 19.96
N LEU A 129 -5.60 1.01 18.73
CA LEU A 129 -5.37 -0.37 18.31
C LEU A 129 -3.87 -0.70 18.22
N ARG A 130 -3.00 0.28 17.97
CA ARG A 130 -1.55 0.10 18.03
C ARG A 130 -1.07 -0.30 19.41
N LEU A 131 -1.75 0.13 20.48
CA LEU A 131 -1.44 -0.32 21.85
C LEU A 131 -1.79 -1.79 22.04
N VAL A 132 -2.89 -2.26 21.44
CA VAL A 132 -3.24 -3.69 21.44
C VAL A 132 -2.13 -4.52 20.77
N LEU A 133 -1.54 -4.03 19.67
CA LEU A 133 -0.42 -4.70 19.00
C LEU A 133 0.84 -4.80 19.88
N GLU A 134 1.12 -3.78 20.69
CA GLU A 134 2.23 -3.82 21.64
C GLU A 134 1.97 -4.85 22.72
N ASP A 135 0.74 -4.95 23.23
CA ASP A 135 0.34 -5.93 24.22
C ASP A 135 0.39 -7.36 23.68
N LEU A 136 -0.10 -7.61 22.43
CA LEU A 136 0.04 -8.90 21.76
C LEU A 136 1.48 -9.42 21.82
N ARG A 137 2.41 -8.57 21.44
CA ARG A 137 3.83 -8.92 21.39
C ARG A 137 4.42 -9.12 22.78
N SER A 138 4.04 -8.27 23.72
CA SER A 138 4.50 -8.35 25.11
C SER A 138 4.05 -9.65 25.77
N VAL A 139 2.76 -10.00 25.61
CA VAL A 139 2.21 -11.26 26.13
C VAL A 139 2.89 -12.44 25.45
N ALA A 140 3.01 -12.46 24.13
CA ALA A 140 3.67 -13.55 23.40
C ALA A 140 5.09 -13.84 23.87
N LEU A 141 5.85 -12.80 24.23
CA LEU A 141 7.21 -12.93 24.76
C LEU A 141 7.24 -13.43 26.21
N ALA A 142 6.24 -13.09 27.02
CA ALA A 142 6.17 -13.44 28.43
C ALA A 142 5.64 -14.86 28.68
N LEU A 143 4.91 -15.48 27.74
CA LEU A 143 4.24 -16.77 27.91
C LEU A 143 5.18 -17.90 28.37
N ASP A 144 6.43 -17.91 27.92
CA ASP A 144 7.37 -19.00 28.25
C ASP A 144 7.95 -18.91 29.67
N THR A 145 7.94 -17.72 30.26
CA THR A 145 8.60 -17.46 31.55
C THR A 145 7.65 -17.12 32.70
N ALA A 146 6.39 -16.82 32.37
CA ALA A 146 5.38 -16.49 33.35
C ALA A 146 4.79 -17.74 34.01
N ASP A 147 4.42 -17.62 35.29
CA ASP A 147 3.63 -18.64 35.96
C ASP A 147 2.31 -18.86 35.22
N GLU A 148 1.77 -20.11 35.30
CA GLU A 148 0.56 -20.51 34.54
C GLU A 148 -0.60 -19.54 34.72
N GLY A 149 -0.94 -19.20 35.99
CA GLY A 149 -2.04 -18.28 36.27
C GLY A 149 -1.83 -16.88 35.73
N VAL A 150 -0.58 -16.39 35.75
CA VAL A 150 -0.21 -15.06 35.22
C VAL A 150 -0.28 -15.09 33.67
N ALA A 151 0.26 -16.15 33.08
CA ALA A 151 0.25 -16.32 31.63
C ALA A 151 -1.18 -16.37 31.08
N LEU A 152 -2.06 -17.19 31.69
CA LEU A 152 -3.46 -17.31 31.31
C LEU A 152 -4.24 -16.01 31.52
N ALA A 153 -3.99 -15.29 32.62
CA ALA A 153 -4.64 -14.01 32.89
C ALA A 153 -4.25 -12.96 31.84
N SER A 154 -2.96 -12.87 31.49
CA SER A 154 -2.50 -11.94 30.44
C SER A 154 -3.02 -12.31 29.05
N LEU A 155 -3.11 -13.61 28.75
CA LEU A 155 -3.68 -14.10 27.50
C LEU A 155 -5.17 -13.74 27.37
N ARG A 156 -5.93 -13.92 28.46
CA ARG A 156 -7.35 -13.55 28.53
C ARG A 156 -7.54 -12.04 28.31
N GLU A 157 -6.73 -11.23 28.97
CA GLU A 157 -6.82 -9.77 28.85
C GLU A 157 -6.59 -9.31 27.40
N VAL A 158 -5.56 -9.83 26.74
CA VAL A 158 -5.28 -9.45 25.35
C VAL A 158 -6.33 -10.02 24.38
N ALA A 159 -6.86 -11.24 24.62
CA ALA A 159 -7.94 -11.80 23.83
C ALA A 159 -9.21 -10.95 23.92
N ALA A 160 -9.59 -10.53 25.13
CA ALA A 160 -10.71 -9.64 25.34
C ALA A 160 -10.54 -8.31 24.61
N ARG A 161 -9.35 -7.70 24.65
CA ARG A 161 -9.07 -6.47 23.90
C ARG A 161 -9.18 -6.65 22.39
N ILE A 162 -8.73 -7.77 21.84
CA ILE A 162 -8.90 -8.06 20.42
C ILE A 162 -10.39 -8.15 20.07
N SER A 163 -11.17 -8.89 20.88
CA SER A 163 -12.59 -9.09 20.64
C SER A 163 -13.45 -7.85 20.86
N ASP A 164 -13.04 -6.95 21.76
CA ASP A 164 -13.79 -5.74 22.12
C ASP A 164 -13.34 -4.49 21.37
N GLU A 165 -12.07 -4.40 20.93
CA GLU A 165 -11.53 -3.21 20.28
C GLU A 165 -11.24 -3.45 18.77
N VAL A 166 -10.52 -4.54 18.43
CA VAL A 166 -10.09 -4.80 17.05
C VAL A 166 -11.23 -5.33 16.18
N VAL A 167 -11.89 -6.41 16.61
CA VAL A 167 -12.93 -7.06 15.83
C VAL A 167 -14.12 -6.13 15.48
N PRO A 168 -14.61 -5.27 16.40
CA PRO A 168 -15.64 -4.30 16.05
C PRO A 168 -15.17 -3.23 15.07
N HIS A 169 -13.91 -2.76 15.17
CA HIS A 169 -13.33 -1.81 14.25
C HIS A 169 -13.33 -2.35 12.81
N GLU A 170 -12.74 -3.53 12.62
CA GLU A 170 -12.67 -4.17 11.29
C GLU A 170 -14.05 -4.46 10.70
N ARG A 171 -15.04 -4.78 11.55
CA ARG A 171 -16.44 -4.95 11.10
C ARG A 171 -17.08 -3.63 10.69
N GLU A 172 -16.79 -2.53 11.38
CA GLU A 172 -17.30 -1.22 11.03
C GLU A 172 -16.71 -0.75 9.69
N ASP A 173 -15.43 -0.97 9.46
CA ASP A 173 -14.77 -0.62 8.21
C ASP A 173 -15.35 -1.40 7.03
N GLU A 174 -15.56 -2.71 7.19
CA GLU A 174 -16.18 -3.54 6.16
C GLU A 174 -17.65 -3.15 5.89
N ALA A 175 -18.40 -2.77 6.94
CA ALA A 175 -19.82 -2.44 6.81
C ALA A 175 -20.08 -1.02 6.31
N ARG A 176 -19.20 -0.06 6.56
CA ARG A 176 -19.44 1.37 6.33
C ARG A 176 -18.37 2.03 5.47
N VAL A 177 -17.09 1.90 5.84
CA VAL A 177 -16.00 2.62 5.19
C VAL A 177 -15.76 2.10 3.77
N TYR A 178 -15.64 0.79 3.60
CA TYR A 178 -15.34 0.18 2.30
C TYR A 178 -16.44 0.39 1.25
N PRO A 179 -17.74 0.21 1.56
CA PRO A 179 -18.81 0.50 0.61
C PRO A 179 -18.84 1.96 0.18
N ASP A 180 -18.60 2.89 1.12
CA ASP A 180 -18.61 4.33 0.83
C ASP A 180 -17.41 4.74 -0.05
N VAL A 181 -16.23 4.15 0.17
CA VAL A 181 -15.06 4.30 -0.73
C VAL A 181 -15.37 3.74 -2.12
N ALA A 182 -15.97 2.55 -2.19
CA ALA A 182 -16.33 1.92 -3.45
C ALA A 182 -17.35 2.76 -4.25
N GLU A 183 -18.37 3.31 -3.59
CA GLU A 183 -19.36 4.18 -4.22
C GLU A 183 -18.70 5.44 -4.80
N ARG A 184 -17.84 6.11 -4.04
CA ARG A 184 -17.12 7.32 -4.47
C ARG A 184 -16.16 7.05 -5.64
N LEU A 185 -15.64 5.84 -5.75
CA LEU A 185 -14.77 5.41 -6.83
C LEU A 185 -15.55 4.83 -8.03
N GLY A 186 -16.86 5.07 -8.10
CA GLY A 186 -17.72 4.66 -9.21
C GLY A 186 -18.03 3.15 -9.22
N GLY A 187 -18.23 2.56 -8.04
CA GLY A 187 -18.58 1.15 -7.86
C GLY A 187 -17.38 0.20 -7.98
N THR A 188 -16.18 0.75 -7.92
CA THR A 188 -14.94 -0.02 -7.86
C THR A 188 -14.55 -0.22 -6.41
N ASP A 189 -14.51 -1.46 -5.95
CA ASP A 189 -14.02 -1.79 -4.62
C ASP A 189 -12.50 -2.06 -4.64
N PRO A 190 -11.66 -1.07 -4.32
CA PRO A 190 -10.22 -1.26 -4.23
C PRO A 190 -9.82 -1.97 -2.93
N LEU A 191 -10.73 -2.06 -1.96
CA LEU A 191 -10.54 -2.58 -0.62
C LEU A 191 -10.95 -4.07 -0.51
N ALA A 192 -11.49 -4.68 -1.59
CA ALA A 192 -11.85 -6.10 -1.59
C ALA A 192 -10.73 -7.06 -1.11
N PRO A 193 -9.42 -6.80 -1.33
CA PRO A 193 -8.37 -7.60 -0.71
C PRO A 193 -8.35 -7.50 0.81
N MET A 194 -8.71 -6.34 1.40
CA MET A 194 -8.76 -6.10 2.84
C MET A 194 -9.82 -6.96 3.52
N SER A 195 -11.00 -7.11 2.91
CA SER A 195 -12.07 -7.98 3.46
C SER A 195 -11.61 -9.43 3.70
N ARG A 196 -10.64 -9.92 2.93
CA ARG A 196 -10.04 -11.25 3.18
C ARG A 196 -9.09 -11.24 4.36
N THR A 197 -8.37 -10.16 4.55
CA THR A 197 -7.51 -9.96 5.71
C THR A 197 -8.35 -9.91 6.98
N HIS A 198 -9.51 -9.23 6.96
CA HIS A 198 -10.47 -9.24 8.08
C HIS A 198 -10.96 -10.66 8.42
N GLN A 199 -11.28 -11.48 7.43
CA GLN A 199 -11.68 -12.86 7.69
C GLN A 199 -10.61 -13.66 8.42
N GLU A 200 -9.33 -13.45 8.07
CA GLU A 200 -8.22 -14.10 8.75
C GLU A 200 -8.02 -13.54 10.17
N ILE A 201 -8.16 -12.24 10.36
CA ILE A 201 -8.13 -11.60 11.69
C ILE A 201 -9.25 -12.19 12.58
N PHE A 202 -10.50 -12.27 12.07
CA PHE A 202 -11.61 -12.84 12.81
C PHE A 202 -11.41 -14.32 13.12
N HIS A 203 -10.82 -15.06 12.19
CA HIS A 203 -10.49 -16.47 12.41
C HIS A 203 -9.45 -16.63 13.53
N LEU A 204 -8.36 -15.88 13.49
CA LEU A 204 -7.32 -15.93 14.52
C LEU A 204 -7.84 -15.45 15.88
N ALA A 205 -8.65 -14.40 15.92
CA ALA A 205 -9.31 -13.96 17.15
C ALA A 205 -10.19 -15.07 17.76
N SER A 206 -11.01 -15.74 16.93
CA SER A 206 -11.84 -16.85 17.38
C SER A 206 -11.03 -18.07 17.83
N LEU A 207 -9.84 -18.31 17.24
CA LEU A 207 -8.93 -19.36 17.72
C LEU A 207 -8.38 -19.02 19.08
N LEU A 208 -8.00 -17.76 19.30
CA LEU A 208 -7.46 -17.28 20.56
C LEU A 208 -8.51 -17.37 21.68
N ASP A 209 -9.76 -16.92 21.42
CA ASP A 209 -10.86 -17.00 22.37
C ASP A 209 -11.12 -18.46 22.79
N ARG A 210 -11.20 -19.41 21.83
CA ARG A 210 -11.35 -20.84 22.14
C ARG A 210 -10.20 -21.39 22.95
N LEU A 211 -8.96 -21.02 22.63
CA LEU A 211 -7.79 -21.48 23.39
C LEU A 211 -7.84 -20.99 24.85
N VAL A 212 -8.31 -19.76 25.07
CA VAL A 212 -8.51 -19.22 26.44
C VAL A 212 -9.60 -20.02 27.17
N ASP A 213 -10.74 -20.25 26.52
CA ASP A 213 -11.86 -21.01 27.09
C ASP A 213 -11.45 -22.45 27.45
N ASP A 214 -10.74 -23.14 26.57
CA ASP A 214 -10.24 -24.49 26.78
C ASP A 214 -9.21 -24.53 27.94
N ALA A 215 -8.28 -23.57 27.94
CA ALA A 215 -7.26 -23.45 28.99
C ALA A 215 -7.86 -23.14 30.39
N GLU A 216 -9.01 -22.47 30.46
CA GLU A 216 -9.74 -22.24 31.73
C GLU A 216 -10.36 -23.52 32.28
N LEU A 217 -10.71 -24.46 31.41
CA LEU A 217 -11.36 -25.72 31.79
C LEU A 217 -10.34 -26.82 32.10
N ASP A 218 -9.30 -26.94 31.28
CA ASP A 218 -8.41 -28.09 31.27
C ASP A 218 -6.96 -27.75 31.77
N GLY A 219 -6.69 -26.46 32.03
CA GLY A 219 -5.36 -25.94 32.41
C GLY A 219 -4.58 -25.42 31.21
N PHE A 220 -3.50 -24.67 31.49
CA PHE A 220 -2.68 -23.96 30.48
C PHE A 220 -1.28 -24.55 30.39
N GLY A 221 -1.11 -25.60 29.60
CA GLY A 221 0.13 -26.36 29.47
C GLY A 221 1.12 -25.77 28.44
N ASP A 222 2.23 -26.46 28.22
CA ASP A 222 3.29 -26.03 27.29
C ASP A 222 2.81 -26.02 25.82
N GLU A 223 1.92 -26.93 25.44
CA GLU A 223 1.34 -26.99 24.11
C GLU A 223 0.44 -25.79 23.86
N ASP A 224 -0.41 -25.43 24.83
CA ASP A 224 -1.28 -24.26 24.77
C ASP A 224 -0.47 -22.96 24.71
N ARG A 225 0.61 -22.85 25.46
CA ARG A 225 1.54 -21.71 25.40
C ARG A 225 2.16 -21.55 24.02
N SER A 226 2.56 -22.65 23.40
CA SER A 226 3.13 -22.66 22.05
C SER A 226 2.11 -22.24 20.99
N GLU A 227 0.87 -22.74 21.13
CA GLU A 227 -0.25 -22.39 20.24
C GLU A 227 -0.64 -20.91 20.43
N ALA A 228 -0.83 -20.45 21.66
CA ALA A 228 -1.13 -19.05 21.99
C ALA A 228 -0.10 -18.11 21.37
N ARG A 229 1.17 -18.39 21.56
CA ARG A 229 2.27 -17.59 21.00
C ARG A 229 2.22 -17.53 19.49
N ARG A 230 1.92 -18.65 18.82
CA ARG A 230 1.78 -18.72 17.37
C ARG A 230 0.64 -17.82 16.88
N ILE A 231 -0.52 -17.87 17.55
CA ILE A 231 -1.68 -17.05 17.22
C ILE A 231 -1.38 -15.57 17.46
N LEU A 232 -0.77 -15.22 18.60
CA LEU A 232 -0.44 -13.83 18.93
C LEU A 232 0.54 -13.20 17.91
N TYR A 233 1.57 -13.93 17.50
CA TYR A 233 2.50 -13.43 16.46
C TYR A 233 1.83 -13.33 15.08
N ALA A 234 0.92 -14.25 14.76
CA ALA A 234 0.16 -14.16 13.51
C ALA A 234 -0.75 -12.94 13.51
N LEU A 235 -1.45 -12.67 14.62
CA LEU A 235 -2.27 -11.47 14.79
C LEU A 235 -1.44 -10.19 14.73
N ASP A 236 -0.31 -10.11 15.44
CA ASP A 236 0.58 -8.94 15.39
C ASP A 236 1.04 -8.65 13.95
N ALA A 237 1.46 -9.68 13.23
CA ALA A 237 1.97 -9.52 11.87
C ALA A 237 0.89 -9.09 10.87
N ILE A 238 -0.29 -9.75 10.92
CA ILE A 238 -1.38 -9.45 9.99
C ILE A 238 -2.01 -8.09 10.24
N LEU A 239 -2.21 -7.71 11.50
CA LEU A 239 -2.79 -6.42 11.87
C LEU A 239 -1.85 -5.25 11.52
N ARG A 240 -0.54 -5.36 11.78
CA ARG A 240 0.43 -4.34 11.37
C ARG A 240 0.45 -4.13 9.86
N LEU A 241 0.42 -5.22 9.11
CA LEU A 241 0.39 -5.14 7.65
C LEU A 241 -0.92 -4.53 7.16
N HIS A 242 -2.04 -4.95 7.74
CA HIS A 242 -3.38 -4.48 7.40
C HIS A 242 -3.51 -2.96 7.61
N PHE A 243 -3.20 -2.46 8.81
CA PHE A 243 -3.27 -1.03 9.11
C PHE A 243 -2.36 -0.20 8.20
N ALA A 244 -1.13 -0.66 7.94
CA ALA A 244 -0.21 0.02 7.04
C ALA A 244 -0.74 0.09 5.60
N GLN A 245 -1.34 -1.00 5.08
CA GLN A 245 -1.91 -1.04 3.74
C GLN A 245 -3.15 -0.16 3.62
N GLU A 246 -3.99 -0.12 4.63
CA GLU A 246 -5.20 0.69 4.65
C GLU A 246 -4.85 2.18 4.70
N GLU A 247 -3.95 2.59 5.59
CA GLU A 247 -3.44 3.95 5.68
C GLU A 247 -2.80 4.41 4.36
N GLU A 248 -1.95 3.59 3.74
CA GLU A 248 -1.31 3.91 2.47
C GLU A 248 -2.34 4.06 1.33
N LEU A 249 -3.31 3.14 1.27
CA LEU A 249 -4.33 3.17 0.23
C LEU A 249 -5.20 4.41 0.35
N LEU A 250 -5.69 4.74 1.54
CA LEU A 250 -6.55 5.89 1.76
C LEU A 250 -5.79 7.23 1.64
N ALA A 251 -4.54 7.28 2.08
CA ALA A 251 -3.66 8.42 1.82
C ALA A 251 -3.46 8.65 0.31
N SER A 252 -3.32 7.59 -0.48
CA SER A 252 -3.19 7.69 -1.94
C SER A 252 -4.46 8.24 -2.62
N LEU A 253 -5.62 7.95 -2.06
CA LEU A 253 -6.92 8.44 -2.54
C LEU A 253 -7.20 9.89 -2.11
N ALA A 254 -6.66 10.33 -0.96
CA ALA A 254 -6.81 11.70 -0.46
C ALA A 254 -5.96 12.73 -1.23
N ILE A 255 -4.77 12.37 -1.69
CA ILE A 255 -3.83 13.26 -2.39
C ILE A 255 -4.34 13.69 -3.79
N GLU A 256 -5.30 13.00 -4.38
CA GLU A 256 -5.83 13.29 -5.72
C GLU A 256 -6.92 14.37 -5.76
N GLY A 257 -7.28 14.98 -4.63
CA GLY A 257 -8.24 16.08 -4.56
C GLY A 257 -7.67 17.41 -5.05
N PRO A 258 -8.43 18.27 -5.77
CA PRO A 258 -7.99 19.61 -6.10
C PRO A 258 -7.85 20.44 -4.82
N SER A 259 -6.65 20.96 -4.55
CA SER A 259 -6.50 22.05 -3.58
C SER A 259 -7.47 23.16 -3.92
N GLN A 260 -8.47 23.38 -3.08
CA GLN A 260 -9.32 24.56 -3.15
C GLN A 260 -8.45 25.76 -2.80
N THR A 261 -8.09 26.53 -3.80
CA THR A 261 -7.71 27.94 -3.73
C THR A 261 -8.71 28.74 -4.54
#